data_3c25be6a6b7e4eb761dd2661fb286204
#
_entry.id   3c25be6a6b7e4eb761dd2661fb286204
#
_cell.length_a   1.000
_cell.length_b   1.000
_cell.length_c   1.000
_cell.angle_alpha   90.00
_cell.angle_beta   90.00
_cell.angle_gamma   90.00
#
_symmetry.space_group_name_H-M   'P 1'
#
loop_
_entity.id
_entity.type
_entity.pdbx_description
1 polymer ?
#
loop_
_entity_poly.entity_id
_entity_poly.type
_entity_poly.pdbx_seq_one_letter_code
_entity_poly.pdbx_strand_id
1 'polypeptide(L)'
;MTGELKQEDLEQVQKLCKEAGIVPVSNPANEDLRLKELKRLGMLEKDLEKDRRYSSLTEVVTYLTGCTHCFINILGSTVQRCKVAYGFSKEERESVPWDMPRDFSICQFSLNTPHQPLIIEDLLEDERTKQIVRLPDYPPIRFYAGAPLISSQGYSMGTLCVVDGVSKSLKHNQIEGLRLLADQIVSLIESEHDAKQPTKESETKTDGEHAETSGRYYSSA
;
A
#
# COMPACT_ATOMS: atom_id res chain seq x y z
N MET A 1 16.08 -9.90 -2.99
CA MET A 1 16.54 -9.79 -1.59
C MET A 1 16.01 -8.45 -1.07
N THR A 2 14.95 -8.46 -0.30
CA THR A 2 14.45 -7.28 0.40
C THR A 2 15.39 -7.05 1.59
N GLY A 3 16.42 -6.22 1.38
CA GLY A 3 17.27 -5.79 2.48
C GLY A 3 16.41 -4.94 3.42
N GLU A 4 16.18 -5.40 4.64
CA GLU A 4 15.59 -4.54 5.67
C GLU A 4 16.52 -3.33 5.85
N LEU A 5 15.95 -2.12 5.75
CA LEU A 5 16.67 -0.90 6.10
C LEU A 5 17.11 -1.00 7.55
N LYS A 6 18.41 -0.89 7.77
CA LYS A 6 19.00 -0.95 9.11
C LYS A 6 18.76 0.37 9.85
N GLN A 7 18.86 0.31 11.17
CA GLN A 7 18.75 1.51 12.02
C GLN A 7 19.78 2.59 11.62
N GLU A 8 20.99 2.16 11.24
CA GLU A 8 22.07 3.04 10.77
C GLU A 8 21.66 3.82 9.49
N ASP A 9 20.96 3.14 8.55
CA ASP A 9 20.47 3.78 7.32
C ASP A 9 19.43 4.85 7.63
N LEU A 10 18.52 4.60 8.58
CA LEU A 10 17.49 5.54 9.01
C LEU A 10 18.10 6.78 9.68
N GLU A 11 19.11 6.60 10.54
CA GLU A 11 19.83 7.71 11.19
C GLU A 11 20.58 8.57 10.17
N GLN A 12 21.22 7.94 9.18
CA GLN A 12 21.89 8.64 8.09
C GLN A 12 20.89 9.46 7.27
N VAL A 13 19.72 8.90 6.96
CA VAL A 13 18.65 9.60 6.24
C VAL A 13 18.13 10.79 7.03
N GLN A 14 17.87 10.64 8.32
CA GLN A 14 17.43 11.75 9.18
C GLN A 14 18.45 12.89 9.20
N LYS A 15 19.73 12.56 9.20
CA LYS A 15 20.81 13.55 9.11
C LYS A 15 20.78 14.27 7.76
N LEU A 16 20.66 13.53 6.65
CA LEU A 16 20.57 14.12 5.31
C LEU A 16 19.33 14.99 5.14
N CYS A 17 18.18 14.58 5.65
CA CYS A 17 16.96 15.40 5.67
C CYS A 17 17.19 16.74 6.38
N LYS A 18 17.81 16.68 7.54
CA LYS A 18 18.11 17.89 8.33
C LYS A 18 19.09 18.83 7.60
N GLU A 19 20.15 18.29 7.01
CA GLU A 19 21.15 19.05 6.25
C GLU A 19 20.56 19.66 4.97
N ALA A 20 19.64 18.96 4.31
CA ALA A 20 18.94 19.41 3.10
C ALA A 20 17.74 20.33 3.42
N GLY A 21 17.41 20.57 4.69
CA GLY A 21 16.24 21.35 5.09
C GLY A 21 14.90 20.67 4.79
N ILE A 22 14.91 19.34 4.66
CA ILE A 22 13.69 18.55 4.48
C ILE A 22 13.00 18.41 5.83
N VAL A 23 11.73 18.83 5.89
CA VAL A 23 10.90 18.66 7.09
C VAL A 23 10.07 17.38 6.91
N PRO A 24 10.29 16.34 7.73
CA PRO A 24 9.47 15.14 7.70
C PRO A 24 7.98 15.46 7.92
N VAL A 25 7.13 14.75 7.24
CA VAL A 25 5.68 14.87 7.43
C VAL A 25 5.32 14.31 8.80
N SER A 26 4.58 15.06 9.58
CA SER A 26 4.07 14.60 10.89
C SER A 26 3.20 13.35 10.72
N ASN A 27 3.28 12.47 11.70
CA ASN A 27 2.39 11.32 11.73
C ASN A 27 0.93 11.77 11.78
N PRO A 28 0.01 11.08 11.09
CA PRO A 28 -1.41 11.33 11.24
C PRO A 28 -1.85 11.03 12.68
N ALA A 29 -2.89 11.73 13.15
CA ALA A 29 -3.39 11.58 14.53
C ALA A 29 -3.80 10.14 14.89
N ASN A 30 -4.09 9.30 13.89
CA ASN A 30 -4.49 7.90 14.06
C ASN A 30 -3.36 6.90 13.71
N GLU A 31 -2.10 7.30 13.74
CA GLU A 31 -0.95 6.48 13.30
C GLU A 31 -0.93 5.10 13.95
N ASP A 32 -1.12 5.00 15.26
CA ASP A 32 -1.13 3.72 15.98
C ASP A 32 -2.22 2.76 15.47
N LEU A 33 -3.39 3.28 15.16
CA LEU A 33 -4.51 2.49 14.63
C LEU A 33 -4.25 2.09 13.18
N ARG A 34 -3.69 2.99 12.39
CA ARG A 34 -3.26 2.73 11.01
C ARG A 34 -2.20 1.60 10.95
N LEU A 35 -1.20 1.64 11.82
CA LEU A 35 -0.17 0.59 11.90
C LEU A 35 -0.73 -0.75 12.38
N LYS A 36 -1.69 -0.75 13.30
CA LYS A 36 -2.42 -1.96 13.69
C LYS A 36 -3.19 -2.57 12.52
N GLU A 37 -3.81 -1.74 11.70
CA GLU A 37 -4.52 -2.18 10.50
C GLU A 37 -3.58 -2.78 9.46
N LEU A 38 -2.43 -2.16 9.20
CA LEU A 38 -1.37 -2.72 8.35
C LEU A 38 -0.93 -4.11 8.82
N LYS A 39 -0.75 -4.26 10.13
CA LYS A 39 -0.39 -5.54 10.74
C LYS A 39 -1.51 -6.57 10.61
N ARG A 40 -2.77 -6.16 10.86
CA ARG A 40 -3.95 -7.03 10.72
C ARG A 40 -4.04 -7.63 9.31
N LEU A 41 -3.82 -6.81 8.29
CA LEU A 41 -3.87 -7.21 6.88
C LEU A 41 -2.56 -7.88 6.40
N GLY A 42 -1.52 -7.94 7.24
CA GLY A 42 -0.21 -8.51 6.91
C GLY A 42 0.54 -7.75 5.81
N MET A 43 0.25 -6.44 5.64
CA MET A 43 0.70 -5.68 4.47
C MET A 43 2.19 -5.38 4.46
N LEU A 44 2.86 -5.42 5.61
CA LEU A 44 4.31 -5.17 5.68
C LEU A 44 5.11 -6.37 5.14
N GLU A 45 4.63 -7.60 5.38
CA GLU A 45 5.30 -8.85 5.01
C GLU A 45 4.82 -9.44 3.69
N LYS A 46 3.56 -9.12 3.30
CA LYS A 46 2.93 -9.71 2.12
C LYS A 46 3.64 -9.30 0.84
N ASP A 47 3.97 -10.29 0.01
CA ASP A 47 4.51 -10.11 -1.34
C ASP A 47 3.33 -10.05 -2.32
N LEU A 48 3.06 -8.87 -2.88
CA LEU A 48 2.01 -8.65 -3.87
C LEU A 48 2.50 -8.85 -5.32
N GLU A 49 3.81 -8.82 -5.55
CA GLU A 49 4.38 -8.87 -6.90
C GLU A 49 4.15 -10.22 -7.58
N LYS A 50 4.05 -11.29 -6.79
CA LYS A 50 3.77 -12.64 -7.30
C LYS A 50 2.35 -12.84 -7.79
N ASP A 51 1.43 -11.96 -7.44
CA ASP A 51 0.05 -12.04 -7.87
C ASP A 51 -0.21 -11.11 -9.05
N ARG A 52 -0.44 -11.73 -10.21
CA ARG A 52 -0.66 -11.02 -11.47
C ARG A 52 -1.81 -10.00 -11.43
N ARG A 53 -2.79 -10.15 -10.52
CA ARG A 53 -3.90 -9.19 -10.40
C ARG A 53 -3.38 -7.80 -10.07
N TYR A 54 -2.41 -7.67 -9.15
CA TYR A 54 -1.83 -6.38 -8.77
C TYR A 54 -0.97 -5.79 -9.89
N SER A 55 -0.12 -6.59 -10.53
CA SER A 55 0.70 -6.11 -11.64
C SER A 55 -0.15 -5.69 -12.85
N SER A 56 -1.25 -6.38 -13.14
CA SER A 56 -2.18 -5.98 -14.20
C SER A 56 -2.88 -4.65 -13.89
N LEU A 57 -3.24 -4.39 -12.62
CA LEU A 57 -3.84 -3.11 -12.22
C LEU A 57 -2.83 -1.96 -12.36
N THR A 58 -1.55 -2.14 -11.98
CA THR A 58 -0.52 -1.11 -12.18
C THR A 58 -0.26 -0.83 -13.65
N GLU A 59 -0.32 -1.85 -14.50
CA GLU A 59 -0.23 -1.69 -15.96
C GLU A 59 -1.40 -0.85 -16.53
N VAL A 60 -2.63 -1.16 -16.12
CA VAL A 60 -3.82 -0.39 -16.53
C VAL A 60 -3.70 1.08 -16.12
N VAL A 61 -3.17 1.36 -14.93
CA VAL A 61 -2.95 2.72 -14.44
C VAL A 61 -1.98 3.50 -15.34
N THR A 62 -0.88 2.87 -15.78
CA THR A 62 0.06 3.54 -16.70
C THR A 62 -0.58 3.85 -18.05
N TYR A 63 -1.38 2.96 -18.63
CA TYR A 63 -2.15 3.24 -19.85
C TYR A 63 -3.17 4.37 -19.65
N LEU A 64 -3.88 4.38 -18.54
CA LEU A 64 -4.87 5.40 -18.22
C LEU A 64 -4.25 6.79 -18.08
N THR A 65 -3.12 6.89 -17.39
CA THR A 65 -2.47 8.17 -17.06
C THR A 65 -1.47 8.62 -18.12
N GLY A 66 -0.96 7.69 -18.94
CA GLY A 66 0.15 7.92 -19.86
C GLY A 66 1.48 8.16 -19.13
N CYS A 67 1.60 7.75 -17.87
CA CYS A 67 2.84 7.80 -17.11
C CYS A 67 3.72 6.59 -17.40
N THR A 68 5.03 6.75 -17.18
CA THR A 68 6.00 5.69 -17.47
C THR A 68 6.07 4.61 -16.41
N HIS A 69 5.83 4.96 -15.14
CA HIS A 69 5.97 4.02 -14.02
C HIS A 69 4.77 4.10 -13.08
N CYS A 70 4.44 2.96 -12.47
CA CYS A 70 3.40 2.84 -11.46
C CYS A 70 3.85 1.95 -10.30
N PHE A 71 3.42 2.31 -9.08
CA PHE A 71 3.77 1.58 -7.87
C PHE A 71 2.56 1.35 -6.97
N ILE A 72 2.58 0.21 -6.28
CA ILE A 72 1.80 -0.01 -5.06
C ILE A 72 2.78 0.09 -3.90
N ASN A 73 2.67 1.15 -3.11
CA ASN A 73 3.53 1.42 -1.96
C ASN A 73 2.76 1.32 -0.66
N ILE A 74 3.34 0.67 0.34
CA ILE A 74 2.82 0.59 1.70
C ILE A 74 3.69 1.42 2.62
N LEU A 75 3.06 2.27 3.42
CA LEU A 75 3.73 3.20 4.32
C LEU A 75 3.75 2.64 5.75
N GLY A 76 4.88 2.08 6.16
CA GLY A 76 5.15 1.66 7.53
C GLY A 76 5.36 2.86 8.48
N SER A 77 5.91 2.60 9.66
CA SER A 77 6.24 3.65 10.63
C SER A 77 7.43 4.51 10.18
N THR A 78 8.48 3.87 9.68
CA THR A 78 9.75 4.50 9.28
C THR A 78 10.15 4.21 7.83
N VAL A 79 9.53 3.21 7.21
CA VAL A 79 9.89 2.70 5.88
C VAL A 79 8.67 2.68 4.98
N GLN A 80 8.83 3.16 3.74
CA GLN A 80 7.96 2.85 2.64
C GLN A 80 8.41 1.53 2.01
N ARG A 81 7.49 0.57 1.86
CA ARG A 81 7.73 -0.69 1.14
C ARG A 81 7.05 -0.68 -0.21
N CYS A 82 7.84 -0.87 -1.25
CA CYS A 82 7.30 -1.07 -2.59
C CYS A 82 6.83 -2.51 -2.75
N LYS A 83 5.54 -2.70 -2.99
CA LYS A 83 4.91 -4.02 -3.13
C LYS A 83 4.75 -4.47 -4.57
N VAL A 84 4.61 -3.52 -5.49
CA VAL A 84 4.57 -3.75 -6.93
C VAL A 84 5.18 -2.56 -7.62
N ALA A 85 6.04 -2.80 -8.61
CA ALA A 85 6.60 -1.77 -9.48
C ALA A 85 6.39 -2.15 -10.94
N TYR A 86 5.81 -1.26 -11.73
CA TYR A 86 5.59 -1.41 -13.16
C TYR A 86 6.32 -0.34 -13.96
N GLY A 87 6.77 -0.68 -15.17
CA GLY A 87 7.48 0.23 -16.07
C GLY A 87 9.00 0.07 -16.08
N PHE A 88 9.53 -0.93 -15.36
CA PHE A 88 10.97 -1.19 -15.25
C PHE A 88 11.37 -2.47 -16.00
N SER A 89 12.58 -2.45 -16.57
CA SER A 89 13.22 -3.66 -17.07
C SER A 89 13.58 -4.60 -15.92
N LYS A 90 13.90 -5.84 -16.24
CA LYS A 90 14.31 -6.82 -15.22
C LYS A 90 15.60 -6.37 -14.51
N GLU A 91 16.54 -5.83 -15.26
CA GLU A 91 17.84 -5.35 -14.78
C GLU A 91 17.66 -4.16 -13.82
N GLU A 92 16.77 -3.22 -14.15
CA GLU A 92 16.43 -2.10 -13.27
C GLU A 92 15.78 -2.57 -11.98
N ARG A 93 14.87 -3.57 -12.06
CA ARG A 93 14.23 -4.14 -10.88
C ARG A 93 15.22 -4.80 -9.92
N GLU A 94 16.28 -5.41 -10.43
CA GLU A 94 17.29 -6.09 -9.62
C GLU A 94 18.33 -5.11 -9.03
N SER A 95 18.48 -3.91 -9.61
CA SER A 95 19.51 -2.94 -9.23
C SER A 95 19.03 -1.89 -8.21
N VAL A 96 17.74 -1.66 -8.06
CA VAL A 96 17.18 -0.58 -7.23
C VAL A 96 16.67 -1.13 -5.90
N PRO A 97 17.05 -0.54 -4.75
CA PRO A 97 16.36 -0.82 -3.49
C PRO A 97 14.95 -0.20 -3.55
N TRP A 98 13.94 -1.04 -3.58
CA TRP A 98 12.54 -0.61 -3.71
C TRP A 98 11.93 -0.09 -2.41
N ASP A 99 12.51 -0.48 -1.29
CA ASP A 99 12.16 0.06 0.02
C ASP A 99 12.98 1.33 0.27
N MET A 100 12.35 2.34 0.81
CA MET A 100 13.01 3.60 1.14
C MET A 100 12.58 4.13 2.50
N PRO A 101 13.42 4.92 3.18
CA PRO A 101 12.99 5.65 4.37
C PRO A 101 11.76 6.49 4.07
N ARG A 102 10.76 6.43 4.97
CA ARG A 102 9.49 7.14 4.78
C ARG A 102 9.68 8.63 4.57
N ASP A 103 10.65 9.23 5.25
CA ASP A 103 10.94 10.67 5.18
C ASP A 103 11.43 11.14 3.80
N PHE A 104 11.91 10.23 2.96
CA PHE A 104 12.25 10.49 1.55
C PHE A 104 11.11 10.21 0.58
N SER A 105 10.05 9.58 1.04
CA SER A 105 8.93 9.20 0.20
C SER A 105 7.99 10.37 -0.05
N ILE A 106 7.66 10.63 -1.31
CA ILE A 106 6.60 11.58 -1.67
C ILE A 106 5.23 11.06 -1.21
N CYS A 107 5.04 9.75 -1.15
CA CYS A 107 3.78 9.14 -0.73
C CYS A 107 3.39 9.50 0.72
N GLN A 108 4.35 9.84 1.59
CA GLN A 108 4.06 10.23 2.97
C GLN A 108 3.10 11.44 3.08
N PHE A 109 3.14 12.35 2.08
CA PHE A 109 2.27 13.52 2.09
C PHE A 109 0.77 13.16 1.97
N SER A 110 0.44 11.98 1.43
CA SER A 110 -0.95 11.49 1.34
C SER A 110 -1.53 11.02 2.68
N LEU A 111 -0.69 10.73 3.68
CA LEU A 111 -1.16 10.22 4.98
C LEU A 111 -2.05 11.21 5.74
N ASN A 112 -1.79 12.50 5.59
CA ASN A 112 -2.55 13.57 6.26
C ASN A 112 -3.73 14.09 5.42
N THR A 113 -3.87 13.62 4.18
CA THR A 113 -4.99 13.94 3.28
C THR A 113 -5.58 12.67 2.65
N PRO A 114 -6.04 11.70 3.46
CA PRO A 114 -6.34 10.35 2.99
C PRO A 114 -7.54 10.26 2.04
N HIS A 115 -8.35 11.31 1.93
CA HIS A 115 -9.56 11.32 1.10
C HIS A 115 -9.38 11.95 -0.28
N GLN A 116 -8.17 12.39 -0.61
CA GLN A 116 -7.88 13.05 -1.88
C GLN A 116 -6.61 12.49 -2.50
N PRO A 117 -6.59 12.23 -3.81
CA PRO A 117 -5.36 11.95 -4.54
C PRO A 117 -4.38 13.12 -4.41
N LEU A 118 -3.12 12.82 -4.16
CA LEU A 118 -2.03 13.79 -4.18
C LEU A 118 -1.50 13.91 -5.61
N ILE A 119 -1.65 15.08 -6.21
CA ILE A 119 -1.15 15.38 -7.55
C ILE A 119 -0.09 16.47 -7.45
N ILE A 120 1.09 16.22 -7.99
CA ILE A 120 2.20 17.17 -8.06
C ILE A 120 2.69 17.19 -9.51
N GLU A 121 2.32 18.24 -10.23
CA GLU A 121 2.60 18.37 -11.67
C GLU A 121 4.09 18.55 -11.96
N ASP A 122 4.82 19.21 -11.07
CA ASP A 122 6.27 19.32 -11.12
C ASP A 122 6.88 19.26 -9.70
N LEU A 123 7.56 18.16 -9.42
CA LEU A 123 8.20 17.91 -8.13
C LEU A 123 9.34 18.88 -7.80
N LEU A 124 9.96 19.51 -8.81
CA LEU A 124 11.02 20.50 -8.62
C LEU A 124 10.49 21.89 -8.25
N GLU A 125 9.22 22.15 -8.54
CA GLU A 125 8.55 23.42 -8.25
C GLU A 125 7.69 23.38 -6.96
N ASP A 126 7.31 22.18 -6.51
CA ASP A 126 6.51 22.00 -5.29
C ASP A 126 7.37 22.14 -4.03
N GLU A 127 6.97 23.06 -3.14
CA GLU A 127 7.71 23.39 -1.91
C GLU A 127 7.91 22.18 -0.98
N ARG A 128 7.02 21.18 -1.04
CA ARG A 128 7.06 19.97 -0.21
C ARG A 128 8.11 18.97 -0.69
N THR A 129 8.38 18.95 -2.01
CA THR A 129 9.13 17.86 -2.66
C THR A 129 10.43 18.30 -3.30
N LYS A 130 10.58 19.60 -3.64
CA LYS A 130 11.75 20.10 -4.37
C LYS A 130 13.09 19.80 -3.71
N GLN A 131 13.15 19.74 -2.38
CA GLN A 131 14.38 19.39 -1.68
C GLN A 131 14.65 17.88 -1.70
N ILE A 132 13.58 17.06 -1.64
CA ILE A 132 13.66 15.61 -1.68
C ILE A 132 14.22 15.15 -3.04
N VAL A 133 13.63 15.63 -4.14
CA VAL A 133 14.01 15.21 -5.49
C VAL A 133 15.36 15.76 -5.97
N ARG A 134 15.96 16.72 -5.22
CA ARG A 134 17.31 17.23 -5.47
C ARG A 134 18.41 16.49 -4.70
N LEU A 135 18.03 15.55 -3.84
CA LEU A 135 19.02 14.73 -3.14
C LEU A 135 19.87 13.93 -4.15
N PRO A 136 21.16 13.73 -3.85
CA PRO A 136 21.99 12.81 -4.64
C PRO A 136 21.31 11.42 -4.70
N ASP A 137 21.40 10.81 -5.87
CA ASP A 137 20.86 9.45 -6.12
C ASP A 137 19.33 9.31 -6.02
N TYR A 138 18.59 10.41 -5.85
CA TYR A 138 17.12 10.36 -5.96
C TYR A 138 16.71 10.11 -7.42
N PRO A 139 15.72 9.25 -7.70
CA PRO A 139 15.27 8.98 -9.06
C PRO A 139 14.91 10.26 -9.83
N PRO A 140 15.26 10.38 -11.12
CA PRO A 140 15.02 11.58 -11.92
C PRO A 140 13.55 11.72 -12.33
N ILE A 141 12.67 11.89 -11.35
CA ILE A 141 11.24 12.07 -11.53
C ILE A 141 10.84 13.55 -11.42
N ARG A 142 9.88 13.96 -12.25
CA ARG A 142 9.34 15.33 -12.29
C ARG A 142 7.85 15.39 -11.94
N PHE A 143 7.12 14.33 -12.20
CA PHE A 143 5.67 14.24 -11.97
C PHE A 143 5.35 13.14 -10.96
N TYR A 144 4.34 13.37 -10.12
CA TYR A 144 3.78 12.40 -9.20
C TYR A 144 2.26 12.53 -9.13
N ALA A 145 1.55 11.41 -9.19
CA ALA A 145 0.14 11.34 -8.82
C ALA A 145 -0.11 10.06 -8.02
N GLY A 146 -0.68 10.18 -6.83
CA GLY A 146 -0.93 9.04 -5.93
C GLY A 146 -2.33 9.08 -5.34
N ALA A 147 -3.08 7.97 -5.48
CA ALA A 147 -4.34 7.74 -4.79
C ALA A 147 -4.08 6.94 -3.51
N PRO A 148 -4.59 7.37 -2.35
CA PRO A 148 -4.44 6.64 -1.11
C PRO A 148 -5.13 5.27 -1.15
N LEU A 149 -4.51 4.27 -0.54
CA LEU A 149 -5.08 2.94 -0.30
C LEU A 149 -5.78 2.97 1.07
N ILE A 150 -7.08 3.14 1.08
CA ILE A 150 -7.88 3.28 2.31
C ILE A 150 -8.58 1.97 2.63
N SER A 151 -8.28 1.37 3.79
CA SER A 151 -8.96 0.16 4.24
C SER A 151 -10.45 0.42 4.54
N SER A 152 -11.25 -0.64 4.60
CA SER A 152 -12.67 -0.58 5.00
C SER A 152 -12.87 0.00 6.41
N GLN A 153 -11.80 -0.01 7.23
CA GLN A 153 -11.77 0.62 8.53
C GLN A 153 -11.43 2.13 8.49
N GLY A 154 -11.21 2.70 7.29
CA GLY A 154 -10.90 4.11 7.09
C GLY A 154 -9.43 4.50 7.31
N TYR A 155 -8.49 3.54 7.34
CA TYR A 155 -7.07 3.82 7.54
C TYR A 155 -6.31 3.87 6.22
N SER A 156 -5.49 4.91 6.04
CA SER A 156 -4.58 5.03 4.89
C SER A 156 -3.38 4.10 5.06
N MET A 157 -3.29 3.08 4.22
CA MET A 157 -2.24 2.06 4.28
C MET A 157 -1.01 2.43 3.45
N GLY A 158 -1.22 3.21 2.41
CA GLY A 158 -0.21 3.54 1.41
C GLY A 158 -0.82 4.20 0.20
N THR A 159 -0.20 4.02 -0.96
CA THR A 159 -0.66 4.64 -2.21
C THR A 159 -0.54 3.71 -3.42
N LEU A 160 -1.49 3.83 -4.33
CA LEU A 160 -1.29 3.52 -5.74
C LEU A 160 -0.81 4.79 -6.41
N CYS A 161 0.41 4.83 -6.93
CA CYS A 161 0.96 6.04 -7.51
C CYS A 161 1.64 5.82 -8.85
N VAL A 162 1.64 6.88 -9.65
CA VAL A 162 2.38 6.97 -10.92
C VAL A 162 3.39 8.10 -10.86
N VAL A 163 4.49 7.91 -11.54
CA VAL A 163 5.54 8.92 -11.72
C VAL A 163 5.98 9.02 -13.17
N ASP A 164 6.58 10.17 -13.48
CA ASP A 164 7.17 10.39 -14.81
C ASP A 164 8.41 11.28 -14.70
N GLY A 165 9.36 11.13 -15.64
CA GLY A 165 10.55 11.96 -15.76
C GLY A 165 10.31 13.36 -16.30
N VAL A 166 9.09 13.67 -16.75
CA VAL A 166 8.68 14.99 -17.23
C VAL A 166 7.49 15.50 -16.43
N SER A 167 7.35 16.82 -16.32
CA SER A 167 6.18 17.45 -15.70
C SER A 167 4.92 17.13 -16.53
N LYS A 168 3.81 16.88 -15.82
CA LYS A 168 2.52 16.50 -16.43
C LYS A 168 1.36 17.09 -15.66
N SER A 169 0.19 17.14 -16.32
CA SER A 169 -1.10 17.28 -15.65
C SER A 169 -2.03 16.14 -16.03
N LEU A 170 -2.84 15.68 -15.11
CA LEU A 170 -3.86 14.67 -15.36
C LEU A 170 -5.23 15.31 -15.53
N LYS A 171 -6.01 14.74 -16.45
CA LYS A 171 -7.42 15.08 -16.59
C LYS A 171 -8.22 14.50 -15.43
N HIS A 172 -9.37 15.10 -15.13
CA HIS A 172 -10.25 14.65 -14.04
C HIS A 172 -10.60 13.15 -14.13
N ASN A 173 -10.91 12.64 -15.33
CA ASN A 173 -11.22 11.22 -15.51
C ASN A 173 -10.00 10.29 -15.28
N GLN A 174 -8.78 10.76 -15.48
CA GLN A 174 -7.57 10.01 -15.18
C GLN A 174 -7.33 9.93 -13.66
N ILE A 175 -7.57 11.04 -12.95
CA ILE A 175 -7.49 11.10 -11.48
C ILE A 175 -8.55 10.20 -10.85
N GLU A 176 -9.79 10.25 -11.33
CA GLU A 176 -10.87 9.37 -10.86
C GLU A 176 -10.59 7.90 -11.16
N GLY A 177 -10.06 7.58 -12.32
CA GLY A 177 -9.65 6.21 -12.65
C GLY A 177 -8.54 5.69 -11.73
N LEU A 178 -7.55 6.54 -11.42
CA LEU A 178 -6.49 6.20 -10.45
C LEU A 178 -7.09 5.89 -9.07
N ARG A 179 -8.04 6.71 -8.60
CA ARG A 179 -8.73 6.49 -7.32
C ARG A 179 -9.54 5.18 -7.31
N LEU A 180 -10.33 4.93 -8.35
CA LEU A 180 -11.13 3.70 -8.46
C LEU A 180 -10.25 2.44 -8.49
N LEU A 181 -9.10 2.51 -9.15
CA LEU A 181 -8.15 1.38 -9.17
C LEU A 181 -7.45 1.18 -7.82
N ALA A 182 -7.22 2.26 -7.05
CA ALA A 182 -6.75 2.15 -5.66
C ALA A 182 -7.78 1.46 -4.77
N ASP A 183 -9.07 1.82 -4.88
CA ASP A 183 -10.17 1.15 -4.17
C ASP A 183 -10.24 -0.35 -4.54
N GLN A 184 -10.03 -0.69 -5.81
CA GLN A 184 -10.02 -2.07 -6.26
C GLN A 184 -8.85 -2.88 -5.68
N ILE A 185 -7.66 -2.27 -5.56
CA ILE A 185 -6.51 -2.90 -4.91
C ILE A 185 -6.82 -3.20 -3.44
N VAL A 186 -7.42 -2.26 -2.71
CA VAL A 186 -7.83 -2.46 -1.32
C VAL A 186 -8.83 -3.60 -1.21
N SER A 187 -9.85 -3.64 -2.07
CA SER A 187 -10.84 -4.72 -2.10
C SER A 187 -10.20 -6.10 -2.28
N LEU A 188 -9.19 -6.21 -3.15
CA LEU A 188 -8.45 -7.47 -3.34
C LEU A 188 -7.67 -7.86 -2.08
N ILE A 189 -6.99 -6.91 -1.44
CA ILE A 189 -6.21 -7.13 -0.22
C ILE A 189 -7.11 -7.65 0.91
N GLU A 190 -8.25 -7.01 1.13
CA GLU A 190 -9.20 -7.36 2.20
C GLU A 190 -9.88 -8.70 1.92
N SER A 191 -10.34 -8.94 0.70
CA SER A 191 -10.94 -10.22 0.31
C SER A 191 -9.99 -11.40 0.51
N GLU A 192 -8.71 -11.24 0.22
CA GLU A 192 -7.71 -12.28 0.46
C GLU A 192 -7.42 -12.50 1.94
N HIS A 193 -7.49 -11.43 2.74
CA HIS A 193 -7.36 -11.55 4.19
C HIS A 193 -8.54 -12.33 4.77
N ASP A 194 -9.77 -11.97 4.39
CA ASP A 194 -11.00 -12.59 4.90
C ASP A 194 -11.11 -14.06 4.49
N ALA A 195 -10.71 -14.40 3.27
CA ALA A 195 -10.69 -15.80 2.79
C ALA A 195 -9.71 -16.70 3.57
N LYS A 196 -8.72 -16.12 4.27
CA LYS A 196 -7.77 -16.86 5.12
C LYS A 196 -8.22 -16.98 6.57
N GLN A 197 -9.28 -16.27 6.99
CA GLN A 197 -9.86 -16.42 8.33
C GLN A 197 -10.74 -17.67 8.37
N PRO A 198 -10.58 -18.57 9.36
CA PRO A 198 -11.49 -19.71 9.51
C PRO A 198 -12.91 -19.20 9.76
N THR A 199 -13.85 -19.67 8.96
CA THR A 199 -15.27 -19.40 9.15
C THR A 199 -15.70 -19.94 10.52
N LYS A 200 -16.22 -19.07 11.40
CA LYS A 200 -16.71 -19.40 12.75
C LYS A 200 -17.95 -20.32 12.77
N GLU A 201 -18.34 -20.92 11.65
CA GLU A 201 -19.57 -21.71 11.54
C GLU A 201 -19.39 -23.22 11.68
N SER A 202 -18.20 -23.77 11.98
CA SER A 202 -18.00 -25.22 12.09
C SER A 202 -17.97 -25.80 13.50
N GLU A 203 -18.19 -25.00 14.57
CA GLU A 203 -18.08 -25.52 15.94
C GLU A 203 -19.43 -25.72 16.67
N THR A 204 -20.57 -25.62 16.00
CA THR A 204 -21.88 -25.85 16.69
C THR A 204 -22.68 -26.96 16.04
N LYS A 205 -22.13 -28.17 15.88
CA LYS A 205 -22.92 -29.40 15.62
C LYS A 205 -22.15 -30.67 15.94
N THR A 206 -21.81 -30.87 17.20
CA THR A 206 -21.57 -32.22 17.76
C THR A 206 -21.69 -32.18 19.26
N ASP A 207 -22.92 -32.06 19.75
CA ASP A 207 -23.30 -32.57 21.10
C ASP A 207 -24.83 -32.62 21.18
N GLY A 208 -25.32 -33.82 21.23
CA GLY A 208 -26.74 -34.07 21.60
C GLY A 208 -27.46 -35.02 20.66
N GLU A 209 -27.39 -36.28 20.94
CA GLU A 209 -28.52 -37.17 21.15
C GLU A 209 -28.14 -38.64 21.02
N HIS A 210 -27.61 -39.17 22.10
CA HIS A 210 -27.86 -40.57 22.45
C HIS A 210 -28.89 -40.53 23.60
N ALA A 211 -30.15 -40.65 23.24
CA ALA A 211 -31.22 -41.05 24.18
C ALA A 211 -31.65 -42.46 23.80
N GLU A 212 -31.30 -43.38 24.68
CA GLU A 212 -31.83 -44.72 24.74
C GLU A 212 -33.38 -44.68 24.89
N THR A 213 -34.09 -45.43 24.05
CA THR A 213 -35.43 -45.87 24.39
C THR A 213 -35.46 -47.40 24.43
N SER A 214 -35.37 -47.89 25.65
CA SER A 214 -35.68 -49.26 26.04
C SER A 214 -37.10 -49.62 25.70
N GLY A 215 -37.27 -50.82 25.21
CA GLY A 215 -38.56 -51.37 24.85
C GLY A 215 -39.58 -51.54 25.95
N ARG A 216 -40.82 -51.64 25.53
CA ARG A 216 -41.82 -52.48 26.17
C ARG A 216 -42.74 -53.11 25.11
N TYR A 217 -42.68 -54.43 25.07
CA TYR A 217 -43.72 -55.27 24.53
C TYR A 217 -45.03 -55.04 25.30
N TYR A 218 -46.13 -54.99 24.58
CA TYR A 218 -47.42 -55.53 25.05
C TYR A 218 -48.12 -56.22 23.86
N SER A 219 -48.47 -57.47 24.19
CA SER A 219 -49.23 -58.45 23.44
C SER A 219 -50.70 -58.25 23.60
N SER A 220 -51.49 -58.85 22.69
CA SER A 220 -52.87 -59.34 22.77
C SER A 220 -53.97 -58.35 22.42
N ALA A 221 -54.75 -58.61 21.49
CA ALA A 221 -55.84 -59.52 21.12
C ALA A 221 -56.40 -59.11 19.76
#